data_26ed2444446fa58c98b77568f939ce41
#
_entry.id   26ed2444446fa58c98b77568f939ce41
#
_cell.length_a   1.000
_cell.length_b   1.000
_cell.length_c   1.000
_cell.angle_alpha   90.00
_cell.angle_beta   90.00
_cell.angle_gamma   90.00
#
_symmetry.space_group_name_H-M   'P 1'
#
loop_
_entity.id
_entity.type
_entity.pdbx_description
1 polymer ?
#
loop_
_entity_poly.entity_id
_entity_poly.type
_entity_poly.pdbx_seq_one_letter_code
_entity_poly.pdbx_strand_id
1 'polypeptide(L)'
;ANLGVKTLLVTMNLQTIGQMSCNPAMGGIAKGQIVREIDAIGGYSGIVTDKSSIQFKMLNLSKGPAMWSPRAQNDRALFAQYWREMLESTPNLDFYQEMVKNLWIEKNKLFGVVTGLGQKIKGKTVVLTNGTFLNGLIHVGDKNFGGGRAGEKAATGITEQLVSLGFESGRMKTGTPPRVDGRSLDYSKMIEQPGDENPQKFSYLNSSAPLKKQLSCHMTYTSPEVHDLLREGFDRSPMFNGRIKSVGPRYCPSIE
;
A
#
# COMPACT_ATOMS: atom_id res chain seq x y z
N ALA A 1 10.15 -5.93 17.06
CA ALA A 1 11.60 -5.93 16.98
C ALA A 1 12.20 -4.75 17.75
N ASN A 2 11.93 -3.50 17.38
CA ASN A 2 12.49 -2.30 18.03
C ASN A 2 12.26 -2.22 19.56
N LEU A 3 11.23 -2.84 20.07
CA LEU A 3 10.93 -2.95 21.50
C LEU A 3 11.67 -4.10 22.19
N GLY A 4 12.69 -4.71 21.56
CA GLY A 4 13.47 -5.81 22.11
C GLY A 4 12.80 -7.19 21.99
N VAL A 5 11.68 -7.31 21.29
CA VAL A 5 10.98 -8.59 21.09
C VAL A 5 11.55 -9.32 19.89
N LYS A 6 11.93 -10.59 20.05
CA LYS A 6 12.27 -11.46 18.90
C LYS A 6 11.07 -11.58 17.97
N THR A 7 11.26 -11.15 16.74
CA THR A 7 10.19 -11.05 15.73
C THR A 7 10.62 -11.80 14.47
N LEU A 8 9.71 -12.57 13.89
CA LEU A 8 9.89 -13.21 12.60
C LEU A 8 8.91 -12.58 11.59
N LEU A 9 9.43 -11.98 10.53
CA LEU A 9 8.65 -11.52 9.39
C LEU A 9 8.51 -12.66 8.38
N VAL A 10 7.30 -13.20 8.25
CA VAL A 10 6.99 -14.22 7.25
C VAL A 10 6.31 -13.56 6.06
N THR A 11 6.87 -13.73 4.88
CA THR A 11 6.33 -13.14 3.64
C THR A 11 6.53 -14.08 2.46
N MET A 12 5.62 -14.04 1.51
CA MET A 12 5.68 -14.88 0.31
C MET A 12 6.91 -14.59 -0.57
N ASN A 13 7.35 -13.33 -0.58
CA ASN A 13 8.47 -12.92 -1.42
C ASN A 13 9.22 -11.76 -0.76
N LEU A 14 10.47 -12.01 -0.41
CA LEU A 14 11.35 -11.00 0.19
C LEU A 14 11.73 -9.89 -0.79
N GLN A 15 11.71 -10.13 -2.09
CA GLN A 15 12.06 -9.14 -3.12
C GLN A 15 10.96 -8.09 -3.32
N THR A 16 9.75 -8.35 -2.84
CA THR A 16 8.59 -7.47 -3.02
C THR A 16 8.18 -6.75 -1.74
N ILE A 17 9.01 -6.79 -0.71
CA ILE A 17 8.80 -6.00 0.52
C ILE A 17 8.76 -4.51 0.17
N GLY A 18 7.75 -3.80 0.68
CA GLY A 18 7.60 -2.36 0.46
C GLY A 18 7.26 -1.97 -0.98
N GLN A 19 6.92 -2.90 -1.85
CA GLN A 19 6.56 -2.60 -3.23
C GLN A 19 5.26 -1.79 -3.32
N MET A 20 5.34 -0.55 -3.75
CA MET A 20 4.20 0.35 -3.96
C MET A 20 3.44 -0.03 -5.23
N SER A 21 2.55 -1.01 -5.15
CA SER A 21 1.90 -1.63 -6.32
C SER A 21 0.83 -0.75 -6.95
N CYS A 22 0.13 0.06 -6.16
CA CYS A 22 -0.93 0.95 -6.64
C CYS A 22 -0.33 2.29 -7.07
N ASN A 23 -0.33 3.29 -6.20
CA ASN A 23 0.26 4.58 -6.46
C ASN A 23 1.55 4.70 -5.64
N PRO A 24 2.72 5.04 -6.24
CA PRO A 24 3.97 5.21 -5.50
C PRO A 24 3.96 6.53 -4.72
N ALA A 25 3.00 6.68 -3.84
CA ALA A 25 2.84 7.84 -2.97
C ALA A 25 2.57 7.41 -1.53
N MET A 26 3.10 8.20 -0.60
CA MET A 26 2.85 8.05 0.84
C MET A 26 2.05 9.24 1.35
N GLY A 27 1.12 8.98 2.26
CA GLY A 27 0.30 10.03 2.88
C GLY A 27 -0.84 10.51 1.99
N GLY A 28 -1.09 11.81 1.99
CA GLY A 28 -2.27 12.43 1.39
C GLY A 28 -3.41 12.62 2.39
N ILE A 29 -4.57 13.07 1.90
CA ILE A 29 -5.73 13.42 2.74
C ILE A 29 -6.13 12.24 3.63
N ALA A 30 -6.26 12.50 4.93
CA ALA A 30 -6.57 11.55 6.00
C ALA A 30 -5.55 10.40 6.19
N LYS A 31 -4.44 10.40 5.45
CA LYS A 31 -3.41 9.36 5.54
C LYS A 31 -2.07 9.91 6.04
N GLY A 32 -1.72 11.14 5.64
CA GLY A 32 -0.45 11.76 6.03
C GLY A 32 -0.28 11.92 7.53
N GLN A 33 -1.36 12.24 8.24
CA GLN A 33 -1.39 12.32 9.70
C GLN A 33 -1.05 10.97 10.34
N ILE A 34 -1.67 9.88 9.85
CA ILE A 34 -1.42 8.52 10.35
C ILE A 34 0.04 8.11 10.15
N VAL A 35 0.64 8.45 9.01
CA VAL A 35 2.07 8.18 8.77
C VAL A 35 2.95 8.89 9.80
N ARG A 36 2.61 10.15 10.14
CA ARG A 36 3.33 10.90 11.18
C ARG A 36 3.12 10.34 12.59
N GLU A 37 1.93 9.86 12.91
CA GLU A 37 1.66 9.17 14.17
C GLU A 37 2.48 7.87 14.28
N ILE A 38 2.57 7.10 13.20
CA ILE A 38 3.41 5.90 13.12
C ILE A 38 4.88 6.25 13.32
N ASP A 39 5.37 7.33 12.71
CA ASP A 39 6.74 7.82 12.88
C ASP A 39 7.03 8.21 14.34
N ALA A 40 6.10 8.92 14.98
CA ALA A 40 6.22 9.37 16.37
C ALA A 40 6.35 8.21 17.38
N ILE A 41 5.81 7.03 17.07
CA ILE A 41 5.93 5.83 17.90
C ILE A 41 7.06 4.88 17.43
N GLY A 42 7.95 5.36 16.56
CA GLY A 42 9.15 4.64 16.13
C GLY A 42 8.98 3.79 14.86
N GLY A 43 7.93 4.03 14.07
CA GLY A 43 7.78 3.37 12.76
C GLY A 43 8.67 3.99 11.69
N TYR A 44 9.03 3.22 10.68
CA TYR A 44 10.00 3.63 9.66
C TYR A 44 9.41 4.24 8.39
N SER A 45 8.08 4.23 8.24
CA SER A 45 7.40 4.68 7.01
C SER A 45 7.75 6.12 6.64
N GLY A 46 7.84 7.02 7.63
CA GLY A 46 8.25 8.42 7.42
C GLY A 46 9.68 8.53 6.90
N ILE A 47 10.61 7.84 7.53
CA ILE A 47 12.04 7.86 7.19
C ILE A 47 12.28 7.31 5.77
N VAL A 48 11.68 6.16 5.46
CA VAL A 48 11.81 5.54 4.14
C VAL A 48 11.17 6.41 3.05
N THR A 49 10.04 7.05 3.37
CA THR A 49 9.40 8.01 2.49
C THR A 49 10.32 9.17 2.19
N ASP A 50 10.92 9.81 3.19
CA ASP A 50 11.81 10.96 2.99
C ASP A 50 13.02 10.59 2.11
N LYS A 51 13.60 9.40 2.32
CA LYS A 51 14.76 8.92 1.54
C LYS A 51 14.44 8.62 0.07
N SER A 52 13.21 8.25 -0.25
CA SER A 52 12.77 7.83 -1.59
C SER A 52 11.86 8.83 -2.29
N SER A 53 11.56 9.96 -1.65
CA SER A 53 10.67 10.98 -2.21
C SER A 53 11.24 11.63 -3.46
N ILE A 54 10.38 11.85 -4.45
CA ILE A 54 10.66 12.65 -5.66
C ILE A 54 9.84 13.94 -5.70
N GLN A 55 8.77 14.02 -4.90
CA GLN A 55 7.99 15.25 -4.68
C GLN A 55 7.36 15.21 -3.29
N PHE A 56 7.30 16.36 -2.65
CA PHE A 56 6.58 16.56 -1.39
C PHE A 56 5.58 17.70 -1.52
N LYS A 57 4.38 17.52 -0.99
CA LYS A 57 3.35 18.56 -0.93
C LYS A 57 2.54 18.46 0.34
N MET A 58 2.34 19.57 1.03
CA MET A 58 1.40 19.68 2.14
C MET A 58 0.01 20.01 1.59
N LEU A 59 -0.91 19.06 1.71
CA LEU A 59 -2.30 19.25 1.28
C LEU A 59 -3.11 19.93 2.38
N ASN A 60 -4.22 20.57 1.99
CA ASN A 60 -5.18 21.22 2.88
C ASN A 60 -4.61 22.36 3.74
N LEU A 61 -3.59 23.08 3.27
CA LEU A 61 -3.02 24.22 4.01
C LEU A 61 -4.07 25.27 4.38
N SER A 62 -5.05 25.51 3.50
CA SER A 62 -6.15 26.46 3.75
C SER A 62 -7.17 26.02 4.80
N LYS A 63 -7.12 24.75 5.25
CA LYS A 63 -8.09 24.17 6.19
C LYS A 63 -7.61 24.21 7.65
N GLY A 64 -6.43 24.75 7.90
CA GLY A 64 -5.81 24.80 9.23
C GLY A 64 -4.99 23.57 9.60
N PRO A 65 -4.13 23.69 10.65
CA PRO A 65 -3.07 22.70 10.96
C PRO A 65 -3.58 21.29 11.23
N ALA A 66 -4.75 21.12 11.83
CA ALA A 66 -5.35 19.79 12.08
C ALA A 66 -5.69 19.03 10.79
N MET A 67 -5.87 19.75 9.68
CA MET A 67 -6.21 19.17 8.38
C MET A 67 -5.00 19.07 7.44
N TRP A 68 -3.85 19.58 7.83
CA TRP A 68 -2.63 19.50 7.02
C TRP A 68 -2.24 18.05 6.80
N SER A 69 -2.16 17.67 5.55
CA SER A 69 -1.96 16.28 5.15
C SER A 69 -0.72 16.17 4.28
N PRO A 70 0.44 15.79 4.84
CA PRO A 70 1.64 15.61 4.05
C PRO A 70 1.45 14.48 3.04
N ARG A 71 1.94 14.71 1.82
CA ARG A 71 1.97 13.73 0.74
C ARG A 71 3.32 13.77 0.06
N ALA A 72 3.92 12.61 -0.15
CA ALA A 72 5.10 12.44 -0.97
C ALA A 72 4.81 11.51 -2.14
N GLN A 73 5.29 11.86 -3.33
CA GLN A 73 5.49 10.90 -4.41
C GLN A 73 6.88 10.29 -4.24
N ASN A 74 6.98 8.99 -4.45
CA ASN A 74 8.19 8.24 -4.18
C ASN A 74 8.72 7.57 -5.46
N ASP A 75 10.02 7.42 -5.54
CA ASP A 75 10.62 6.43 -6.42
C ASP A 75 10.30 5.04 -5.87
N ARG A 76 9.59 4.25 -6.65
CA ARG A 76 9.08 2.93 -6.25
C ARG A 76 10.21 1.94 -5.96
N ALA A 77 11.28 1.98 -6.76
CA ALA A 77 12.40 1.07 -6.60
C ALA A 77 13.21 1.42 -5.36
N LEU A 78 13.53 2.71 -5.18
CA LEU A 78 14.23 3.21 -3.99
C LEU A 78 13.43 2.99 -2.71
N PHE A 79 12.11 3.16 -2.74
CA PHE A 79 11.26 2.90 -1.58
C PHE A 79 11.34 1.45 -1.11
N ALA A 80 11.26 0.49 -2.03
CA ALA A 80 11.39 -0.93 -1.70
C ALA A 80 12.81 -1.27 -1.20
N GLN A 81 13.84 -0.70 -1.83
CA GLN A 81 15.23 -0.87 -1.41
C GLN A 81 15.46 -0.36 0.01
N TYR A 82 15.06 0.87 0.32
CA TYR A 82 15.25 1.44 1.67
C TYR A 82 14.44 0.71 2.73
N TRP A 83 13.26 0.21 2.40
CA TRP A 83 12.54 -0.69 3.31
C TRP A 83 13.32 -1.95 3.60
N ARG A 84 13.90 -2.56 2.57
CA ARG A 84 14.69 -3.78 2.74
C ARG A 84 15.92 -3.52 3.63
N GLU A 85 16.69 -2.49 3.34
CA GLU A 85 17.85 -2.08 4.14
C GLU A 85 17.46 -1.79 5.60
N MET A 86 16.37 -1.06 5.81
CA MET A 86 15.87 -0.72 7.14
C MET A 86 15.49 -1.97 7.94
N LEU A 87 14.80 -2.90 7.31
CA LEU A 87 14.38 -4.13 7.98
C LEU A 87 15.56 -5.05 8.28
N GLU A 88 16.50 -5.22 7.35
CA GLU A 88 17.69 -6.05 7.52
C GLU A 88 18.63 -5.51 8.61
N SER A 89 18.64 -4.19 8.82
CA SER A 89 19.40 -3.55 9.90
C SER A 89 18.66 -3.53 11.25
N THR A 90 17.41 -3.99 11.32
CA THR A 90 16.60 -3.94 12.53
C THR A 90 16.98 -5.08 13.48
N PRO A 91 17.46 -4.82 14.71
CA PRO A 91 17.76 -5.86 15.68
C PRO A 91 16.53 -6.71 16.04
N ASN A 92 16.73 -7.98 16.37
CA ASN A 92 15.68 -8.93 16.76
C ASN A 92 14.61 -9.19 15.68
N LEU A 93 14.90 -8.88 14.41
CA LEU A 93 14.04 -9.18 13.28
C LEU A 93 14.69 -10.23 12.38
N ASP A 94 14.06 -11.38 12.29
CA ASP A 94 14.41 -12.45 11.37
C ASP A 94 13.41 -12.50 10.20
N PHE A 95 13.81 -13.12 9.08
CA PHE A 95 13.00 -13.26 7.88
C PHE A 95 12.76 -14.72 7.54
N TYR A 96 11.57 -15.01 7.05
CA TYR A 96 11.24 -16.33 6.51
C TYR A 96 10.39 -16.17 5.25
N GLN A 97 10.88 -16.68 4.12
CA GLN A 97 10.15 -16.59 2.86
C GLN A 97 9.25 -17.80 2.67
N GLU A 98 7.99 -17.64 2.99
CA GLU A 98 6.95 -18.64 2.78
C GLU A 98 5.56 -17.98 2.90
N MET A 99 4.55 -18.63 2.31
CA MET A 99 3.16 -18.23 2.50
C MET A 99 2.64 -18.78 3.84
N VAL A 100 2.04 -17.93 4.64
CA VAL A 100 1.26 -18.38 5.80
C VAL A 100 -0.14 -18.76 5.33
N LYS A 101 -0.55 -19.99 5.64
CA LYS A 101 -1.82 -20.54 5.22
C LYS A 101 -2.87 -20.60 6.33
N ASN A 102 -2.43 -20.84 7.56
CA ASN A 102 -3.32 -20.92 8.71
C ASN A 102 -2.65 -20.37 9.98
N LEU A 103 -3.47 -19.96 10.92
CA LEU A 103 -3.05 -19.78 12.31
C LEU A 103 -2.97 -21.15 12.98
N TRP A 104 -1.91 -21.39 13.74
CA TRP A 104 -1.80 -22.61 14.55
C TRP A 104 -2.50 -22.39 15.88
N ILE A 105 -3.71 -22.94 16.00
CA ILE A 105 -4.57 -22.80 17.17
C ILE A 105 -4.92 -24.20 17.69
N GLU A 106 -4.75 -24.41 18.98
CA GLU A 106 -5.15 -25.63 19.69
C GLU A 106 -5.89 -25.24 20.98
N LYS A 107 -7.05 -25.86 21.23
CA LYS A 107 -7.87 -25.60 22.43
C LYS A 107 -8.11 -24.08 22.66
N ASN A 108 -8.48 -23.36 21.61
CA ASN A 108 -8.69 -21.89 21.60
C ASN A 108 -7.47 -21.04 21.99
N LYS A 109 -6.27 -21.61 21.92
CA LYS A 109 -5.03 -20.88 22.19
C LYS A 109 -4.16 -20.82 20.93
N LEU A 110 -3.65 -19.64 20.62
CA LEU A 110 -2.71 -19.41 19.53
C LEU A 110 -1.32 -19.94 19.92
N PHE A 111 -0.71 -20.72 19.04
CA PHE A 111 0.66 -21.23 19.18
C PHE A 111 1.61 -20.68 18.11
N GLY A 112 1.08 -20.12 17.02
CA GLY A 112 1.88 -19.59 15.92
C GLY A 112 1.15 -19.65 14.58
N VAL A 113 1.87 -20.00 13.53
CA VAL A 113 1.33 -20.09 12.17
C VAL A 113 1.72 -21.40 11.49
N VAL A 114 0.97 -21.77 10.46
CA VAL A 114 1.26 -22.91 9.58
C VAL A 114 1.52 -22.37 8.18
N THR A 115 2.64 -22.75 7.60
CA THR A 115 3.04 -22.33 6.25
C THR A 115 2.34 -23.17 5.16
N GLY A 116 2.48 -22.74 3.91
CA GLY A 116 1.98 -23.47 2.74
C GLY A 116 2.57 -24.87 2.58
N LEU A 117 3.80 -25.07 3.04
CA LEU A 117 4.47 -26.38 3.07
C LEU A 117 4.14 -27.22 4.33
N GLY A 118 3.23 -26.74 5.17
CA GLY A 118 2.79 -27.45 6.38
C GLY A 118 3.70 -27.29 7.59
N GLN A 119 4.74 -26.46 7.51
CA GLN A 119 5.63 -26.21 8.63
C GLN A 119 4.93 -25.38 9.69
N LYS A 120 5.02 -25.79 10.94
CA LYS A 120 4.53 -25.06 12.11
C LYS A 120 5.62 -24.15 12.66
N ILE A 121 5.37 -22.84 12.68
CA ILE A 121 6.28 -21.84 13.26
C ILE A 121 5.65 -21.32 14.55
N LYS A 122 6.35 -21.55 15.66
CA LYS A 122 5.84 -21.18 16.98
C LYS A 122 6.04 -19.68 17.25
N GLY A 123 4.99 -19.05 17.77
CA GLY A 123 5.01 -17.66 18.20
C GLY A 123 4.00 -17.41 19.31
N LYS A 124 4.32 -16.51 20.23
CA LYS A 124 3.40 -16.12 21.32
C LYS A 124 2.25 -15.27 20.79
N THR A 125 2.50 -14.46 19.80
CA THR A 125 1.53 -13.57 19.16
C THR A 125 1.76 -13.60 17.64
N VAL A 126 0.70 -13.30 16.89
CA VAL A 126 0.72 -13.17 15.44
C VAL A 126 0.09 -11.83 15.08
N VAL A 127 0.75 -11.06 14.25
CA VAL A 127 0.24 -9.82 13.66
C VAL A 127 0.02 -10.04 12.17
N LEU A 128 -1.20 -9.90 11.70
CA LEU A 128 -1.56 -10.05 10.29
C LEU A 128 -1.43 -8.69 9.58
N THR A 129 -0.53 -8.63 8.62
CA THR A 129 -0.26 -7.41 7.81
C THR A 129 -0.35 -7.72 6.32
N ASN A 130 -1.32 -8.50 5.94
CA ASN A 130 -1.45 -9.18 4.65
C ASN A 130 -1.93 -8.28 3.49
N GLY A 131 -2.14 -6.99 3.70
CA GLY A 131 -2.49 -6.05 2.62
C GLY A 131 -3.69 -6.53 1.79
N THR A 132 -3.51 -6.67 0.48
CA THR A 132 -4.55 -7.09 -0.49
C THR A 132 -4.55 -8.60 -0.77
N PHE A 133 -3.83 -9.41 0.01
CA PHE A 133 -3.58 -10.82 -0.33
C PHE A 133 -4.62 -11.81 0.18
N LEU A 134 -5.31 -11.53 1.33
CA LEU A 134 -6.32 -12.46 1.86
C LEU A 134 -7.49 -12.59 0.89
N ASN A 135 -7.64 -13.79 0.31
CA ASN A 135 -8.62 -14.08 -0.73
C ASN A 135 -8.62 -13.03 -1.85
N GLY A 136 -7.42 -12.52 -2.18
CA GLY A 136 -7.25 -11.48 -3.17
C GLY A 136 -7.80 -11.89 -4.54
N LEU A 137 -8.51 -10.98 -5.19
CA LEU A 137 -9.06 -11.17 -6.53
C LEU A 137 -8.75 -9.93 -7.36
N ILE A 138 -8.04 -10.15 -8.46
CA ILE A 138 -7.66 -9.09 -9.41
C ILE A 138 -8.66 -9.10 -10.56
N HIS A 139 -9.17 -7.93 -10.91
CA HIS A 139 -10.05 -7.71 -12.05
C HIS A 139 -9.30 -6.91 -13.11
N VAL A 140 -9.37 -7.35 -14.36
CA VAL A 140 -8.82 -6.66 -15.54
C VAL A 140 -9.84 -6.79 -16.67
N GLY A 141 -10.66 -5.77 -16.87
CA GLY A 141 -11.80 -5.82 -17.79
C GLY A 141 -12.71 -7.00 -17.46
N ASP A 142 -12.97 -7.84 -18.45
CA ASP A 142 -13.89 -8.99 -18.32
C ASP A 142 -13.27 -10.18 -17.56
N LYS A 143 -11.97 -10.15 -17.29
CA LYS A 143 -11.27 -11.26 -16.66
C LYS A 143 -11.01 -11.01 -15.18
N ASN A 144 -11.02 -12.08 -14.42
CA ASN A 144 -10.56 -12.07 -13.04
C ASN A 144 -9.72 -13.30 -12.72
N PHE A 145 -8.83 -13.17 -11.76
CA PHE A 145 -7.97 -14.25 -11.30
C PHE A 145 -7.53 -14.02 -9.85
N GLY A 146 -7.29 -15.10 -9.14
CA GLY A 146 -6.81 -15.05 -7.75
C GLY A 146 -5.42 -14.45 -7.66
N GLY A 147 -5.27 -13.42 -6.84
CA GLY A 147 -3.99 -12.76 -6.60
C GLY A 147 -4.16 -11.57 -5.68
N GLY A 148 -3.14 -11.29 -4.87
CA GLY A 148 -3.09 -10.07 -4.07
C GLY A 148 -2.43 -8.90 -4.81
N ARG A 149 -1.64 -9.24 -5.82
CA ARG A 149 -0.91 -8.33 -6.72
C ARG A 149 -0.61 -9.07 -8.02
N ALA A 150 -0.44 -8.32 -9.12
CA ALA A 150 -0.10 -8.93 -10.41
C ALA A 150 1.16 -9.82 -10.29
N GLY A 151 1.06 -11.05 -10.74
CA GLY A 151 2.14 -12.05 -10.66
C GLY A 151 2.28 -12.77 -9.32
N GLU A 152 1.49 -12.44 -8.30
CA GLU A 152 1.56 -13.08 -6.98
C GLU A 152 0.22 -13.69 -6.58
N LYS A 153 0.28 -14.90 -6.01
CA LYS A 153 -0.90 -15.67 -5.61
C LYS A 153 -1.65 -15.01 -4.45
N ALA A 154 -2.96 -15.26 -4.35
CA ALA A 154 -3.73 -14.93 -3.18
C ALA A 154 -3.35 -15.82 -1.99
N ALA A 155 -3.42 -15.29 -0.79
CA ALA A 155 -3.35 -16.07 0.45
C ALA A 155 -4.77 -16.49 0.84
N THR A 156 -5.00 -17.80 0.91
CA THR A 156 -6.30 -18.39 1.22
C THR A 156 -6.21 -19.22 2.50
N GLY A 157 -7.33 -19.37 3.23
CA GLY A 157 -7.43 -20.16 4.44
C GLY A 157 -7.50 -19.33 5.73
N ILE A 158 -6.74 -18.25 5.85
CA ILE A 158 -6.74 -17.42 7.08
C ILE A 158 -8.09 -16.70 7.28
N THR A 159 -8.68 -16.15 6.23
CA THR A 159 -9.99 -15.47 6.35
C THR A 159 -11.08 -16.43 6.84
N GLU A 160 -11.15 -17.61 6.25
CA GLU A 160 -12.11 -18.65 6.62
C GLU A 160 -11.90 -19.10 8.07
N GLN A 161 -10.65 -19.24 8.49
CA GLN A 161 -10.33 -19.60 9.87
C GLN A 161 -10.73 -18.48 10.84
N LEU A 162 -10.47 -17.20 10.51
CA LEU A 162 -10.90 -16.08 11.35
C LEU A 162 -12.43 -16.03 11.47
N VAL A 163 -13.17 -16.24 10.38
CA VAL A 163 -14.63 -16.31 10.41
C VAL A 163 -15.12 -17.46 11.30
N SER A 164 -14.49 -18.64 11.22
CA SER A 164 -14.83 -19.77 12.09
C SER A 164 -14.55 -19.51 13.58
N LEU A 165 -13.69 -18.56 13.88
CA LEU A 165 -13.40 -18.08 15.24
C LEU A 165 -14.34 -16.95 15.71
N GLY A 166 -15.31 -16.55 14.88
CA GLY A 166 -16.29 -15.53 15.21
C GLY A 166 -15.91 -14.10 14.79
N PHE A 167 -14.84 -13.90 14.02
CA PHE A 167 -14.54 -12.60 13.46
C PHE A 167 -15.41 -12.30 12.24
N GLU A 168 -15.94 -11.10 12.17
CA GLU A 168 -16.62 -10.61 10.97
C GLU A 168 -15.59 -10.29 9.88
N SER A 169 -15.89 -10.65 8.64
CA SER A 169 -15.07 -10.33 7.49
C SER A 169 -15.89 -9.64 6.40
N GLY A 170 -15.24 -8.74 5.68
CA GLY A 170 -15.83 -8.05 4.53
C GLY A 170 -14.81 -7.91 3.41
N ARG A 171 -15.30 -7.59 2.23
CA ARG A 171 -14.42 -7.32 1.08
C ARG A 171 -14.36 -5.84 0.81
N MET A 172 -13.15 -5.37 0.53
CA MET A 172 -12.90 -4.00 0.06
C MET A 172 -12.35 -4.03 -1.36
N LYS A 173 -12.72 -3.02 -2.15
CA LYS A 173 -12.21 -2.80 -3.51
C LYS A 173 -11.19 -1.67 -3.50
N THR A 174 -10.07 -1.87 -4.17
CA THR A 174 -9.09 -0.81 -4.47
C THR A 174 -8.88 -0.74 -5.98
N GLY A 175 -8.64 0.47 -6.52
CA GLY A 175 -8.25 0.68 -7.90
C GLY A 175 -6.74 0.89 -8.02
N THR A 176 -6.17 0.48 -9.15
CA THR A 176 -4.78 0.75 -9.49
C THR A 176 -4.75 1.64 -10.74
N PRO A 177 -4.20 2.86 -10.68
CA PRO A 177 -4.14 3.73 -11.84
C PRO A 177 -3.26 3.12 -12.94
N PRO A 178 -3.56 3.40 -14.22
CA PRO A 178 -2.76 2.90 -15.33
C PRO A 178 -1.32 3.43 -15.24
N ARG A 179 -0.38 2.65 -15.74
CA ARG A 179 1.01 3.05 -15.95
C ARG A 179 1.18 3.41 -17.42
N VAL A 180 1.59 4.63 -17.68
CA VAL A 180 1.84 5.12 -19.04
C VAL A 180 3.32 5.38 -19.25
N ASP A 181 3.80 5.22 -20.48
CA ASP A 181 5.16 5.62 -20.83
C ASP A 181 5.23 7.14 -20.88
N GLY A 182 5.98 7.75 -19.96
CA GLY A 182 6.13 9.19 -19.89
C GLY A 182 6.67 9.84 -21.17
N ARG A 183 7.37 9.08 -22.01
CA ARG A 183 7.86 9.56 -23.32
C ARG A 183 6.74 9.72 -24.35
N SER A 184 5.58 9.08 -24.12
CA SER A 184 4.40 9.18 -24.99
C SER A 184 3.47 10.32 -24.62
N LEU A 185 3.77 11.06 -23.55
CA LEU A 185 2.91 12.13 -23.03
C LEU A 185 3.35 13.50 -23.58
N ASP A 186 2.37 14.28 -24.00
CA ASP A 186 2.56 15.68 -24.38
C ASP A 186 2.36 16.59 -23.16
N TYR A 187 3.44 16.82 -22.42
CA TYR A 187 3.42 17.64 -21.21
C TYR A 187 3.06 19.11 -21.49
N SER A 188 3.20 19.59 -22.73
CA SER A 188 2.82 20.97 -23.08
C SER A 188 1.32 21.23 -22.98
N LYS A 189 0.51 20.17 -23.01
CA LYS A 189 -0.96 20.22 -22.86
C LYS A 189 -1.43 20.03 -21.43
N MET A 190 -0.52 19.93 -20.48
CA MET A 190 -0.84 19.63 -19.08
C MET A 190 -0.46 20.81 -18.19
N ILE A 191 -1.13 20.90 -17.06
CA ILE A 191 -0.82 21.91 -16.04
C ILE A 191 0.23 21.33 -15.10
N GLU A 192 1.41 21.96 -15.06
CA GLU A 192 2.44 21.58 -14.14
C GLU A 192 2.01 21.81 -12.70
N GLN A 193 2.25 20.82 -11.84
CA GLN A 193 2.02 20.88 -10.41
C GLN A 193 3.33 20.61 -9.65
N PRO A 194 4.09 21.66 -9.33
CA PRO A 194 5.31 21.53 -8.54
C PRO A 194 4.99 21.09 -7.11
N GLY A 195 5.97 20.52 -6.46
CA GLY A 195 5.96 20.33 -5.01
C GLY A 195 6.00 21.65 -4.25
N ASP A 196 6.06 21.60 -2.93
CA ASP A 196 6.21 22.79 -2.10
C ASP A 196 7.61 23.39 -2.31
N GLU A 197 7.74 24.72 -2.39
CA GLU A 197 9.03 25.41 -2.53
C GLU A 197 9.97 25.10 -1.37
N ASN A 198 9.44 25.05 -0.16
CA ASN A 198 10.14 24.67 1.06
C ASN A 198 9.55 23.35 1.59
N PRO A 199 9.91 22.21 1.00
CA PRO A 199 9.32 20.94 1.37
C PRO A 199 9.69 20.57 2.80
N GLN A 200 8.69 20.14 3.55
CA GLN A 200 8.90 19.49 4.83
C GLN A 200 9.30 18.02 4.59
N LYS A 201 9.57 17.32 5.66
CA LYS A 201 9.76 15.88 5.64
C LYS A 201 8.64 15.17 6.41
N PHE A 202 8.49 13.88 6.17
CA PHE A 202 7.52 13.07 6.91
C PHE A 202 7.99 12.77 8.33
N SER A 203 9.24 12.31 8.47
CA SER A 203 9.77 11.91 9.76
C SER A 203 10.13 13.12 10.64
N TYR A 204 9.79 13.02 11.91
CA TYR A 204 10.26 13.97 12.93
C TYR A 204 11.73 13.74 13.32
N LEU A 205 12.28 12.57 13.01
CA LEU A 205 13.64 12.20 13.38
C LEU A 205 14.69 12.85 12.45
N ASN A 206 15.86 13.13 13.00
CA ASN A 206 16.96 13.73 12.23
C ASN A 206 17.68 12.75 11.27
N SER A 207 17.25 11.49 11.23
CA SER A 207 17.78 10.45 10.33
C SER A 207 17.38 10.62 8.85
N SER A 208 16.49 11.56 8.56
CA SER A 208 16.10 11.95 7.21
C SER A 208 16.18 13.47 7.03
N ALA A 209 16.22 13.92 5.79
CA ALA A 209 16.28 15.33 5.41
C ALA A 209 15.16 15.68 4.41
N PRO A 210 14.74 16.95 4.35
CA PRO A 210 13.81 17.41 3.32
C PRO A 210 14.39 17.20 1.91
N LEU A 211 13.50 17.00 0.95
CA LEU A 211 13.85 16.79 -0.45
C LEU A 211 14.47 18.05 -1.04
N LYS A 212 15.69 17.93 -1.61
CA LYS A 212 16.43 19.06 -2.18
C LYS A 212 16.03 19.40 -3.62
N LYS A 213 15.70 18.39 -4.42
CA LYS A 213 15.28 18.53 -5.81
C LYS A 213 14.00 17.75 -6.04
N GLN A 214 13.01 18.39 -6.61
CA GLN A 214 11.70 17.80 -6.82
C GLN A 214 11.40 17.61 -8.31
N LEU A 215 10.60 16.60 -8.62
CA LEU A 215 9.95 16.41 -9.91
C LEU A 215 8.52 16.94 -9.81
N SER A 216 8.07 17.63 -10.86
CA SER A 216 6.69 18.08 -10.91
C SER A 216 5.73 16.95 -11.30
N CYS A 217 4.54 16.97 -10.73
CA CYS A 217 3.40 16.25 -11.29
C CYS A 217 2.75 17.10 -12.39
N HIS A 218 1.96 16.45 -13.25
CA HIS A 218 1.22 17.14 -14.31
C HIS A 218 -0.24 16.74 -14.23
N MET A 219 -1.11 17.71 -14.38
CA MET A 219 -2.56 17.53 -14.31
C MET A 219 -3.17 17.71 -15.68
N THR A 220 -4.06 16.79 -16.05
CA THR A 220 -4.92 16.91 -17.23
C THR A 220 -6.37 16.70 -16.79
N TYR A 221 -7.30 17.01 -17.66
CA TYR A 221 -8.73 16.86 -17.43
C TYR A 221 -9.34 15.89 -18.42
N THR A 222 -10.37 15.20 -18.00
CA THR A 222 -11.23 14.44 -18.92
C THR A 222 -12.15 15.42 -19.67
N SER A 223 -12.52 15.06 -20.90
CA SER A 223 -13.49 15.81 -21.73
C SER A 223 -14.79 15.03 -21.87
N PRO A 224 -15.88 15.64 -22.40
CA PRO A 224 -17.10 14.92 -22.72
C PRO A 224 -16.86 13.71 -23.63
N GLU A 225 -16.00 13.83 -24.63
CA GLU A 225 -15.66 12.74 -25.56
C GLU A 225 -14.98 11.58 -24.83
N VAL A 226 -14.08 11.88 -23.88
CA VAL A 226 -13.47 10.85 -23.02
C VAL A 226 -14.51 10.17 -22.15
N HIS A 227 -15.47 10.93 -21.61
CA HIS A 227 -16.56 10.35 -20.82
C HIS A 227 -17.48 9.45 -21.66
N ASP A 228 -17.77 9.83 -22.89
CA ASP A 228 -18.60 9.02 -23.79
C ASP A 228 -17.90 7.70 -24.13
N LEU A 229 -16.61 7.76 -24.46
CA LEU A 229 -15.80 6.56 -24.69
C LEU A 229 -15.75 5.64 -23.43
N LEU A 230 -15.63 6.21 -22.25
CA LEU A 230 -15.64 5.41 -21.00
C LEU A 230 -17.01 4.75 -20.77
N ARG A 231 -18.12 5.41 -21.10
CA ARG A 231 -19.47 4.84 -20.95
C ARG A 231 -19.68 3.59 -21.82
N GLU A 232 -19.07 3.53 -23.00
CA GLU A 232 -19.12 2.32 -23.86
C GLU A 232 -18.54 1.08 -23.17
N GLY A 233 -17.63 1.27 -22.19
CA GLY A 233 -17.01 0.20 -21.43
C GLY A 233 -17.75 -0.20 -20.15
N PHE A 234 -18.77 0.53 -19.71
CA PHE A 234 -19.38 0.31 -18.39
C PHE A 234 -20.03 -1.06 -18.22
N ASP A 235 -20.69 -1.58 -19.25
CA ASP A 235 -21.31 -2.90 -19.21
C ASP A 235 -20.27 -4.03 -19.03
N ARG A 236 -19.04 -3.79 -19.42
CA ARG A 236 -17.90 -4.70 -19.28
C ARG A 236 -17.12 -4.49 -17.99
N SER A 237 -17.21 -3.31 -17.41
CA SER A 237 -16.50 -2.99 -16.18
C SER A 237 -17.05 -3.79 -14.99
N PRO A 238 -16.23 -4.54 -14.28
CA PRO A 238 -16.67 -5.33 -13.13
C PRO A 238 -17.23 -4.47 -11.99
N MET A 239 -16.91 -3.20 -11.96
CA MET A 239 -17.42 -2.24 -10.99
C MET A 239 -18.87 -1.82 -11.31
N PHE A 240 -19.17 -1.57 -12.58
CA PHE A 240 -20.50 -1.08 -13.01
C PHE A 240 -21.48 -2.21 -13.30
N ASN A 241 -21.01 -3.40 -13.71
CA ASN A 241 -21.87 -4.56 -13.98
C ASN A 241 -22.20 -5.40 -12.74
N GLY A 242 -21.82 -4.97 -11.55
CA GLY A 242 -22.15 -5.61 -10.29
C GLY A 242 -21.36 -6.88 -9.94
N ARG A 243 -20.30 -7.21 -10.69
CA ARG A 243 -19.39 -8.33 -10.31
C ARG A 243 -18.61 -8.03 -9.04
N ILE A 244 -18.20 -6.78 -8.82
CA ILE A 244 -17.55 -6.34 -7.60
C ILE A 244 -18.62 -5.95 -6.58
N LYS A 245 -18.85 -6.82 -5.59
CA LYS A 245 -19.76 -6.59 -4.48
C LYS A 245 -19.02 -6.10 -3.23
N SER A 246 -18.25 -5.03 -3.36
CA SER A 246 -17.46 -4.50 -2.26
C SER A 246 -17.43 -2.99 -2.26
N VAL A 247 -17.20 -2.41 -1.10
CA VAL A 247 -17.10 -0.95 -0.92
C VAL A 247 -15.65 -0.54 -1.08
N GLY A 248 -15.38 0.48 -1.88
CA GLY A 248 -14.07 1.10 -1.95
C GLY A 248 -13.74 1.85 -0.66
N PRO A 249 -12.48 1.87 -0.23
CA PRO A 249 -12.08 2.71 0.89
C PRO A 249 -12.29 4.18 0.54
N ARG A 250 -12.68 4.96 1.54
CA ARG A 250 -12.84 6.41 1.39
C ARG A 250 -11.53 7.04 0.89
N TYR A 251 -11.63 8.04 0.04
CA TYR A 251 -10.48 8.70 -0.61
C TYR A 251 -9.62 7.78 -1.51
N CYS A 252 -10.20 6.72 -2.04
CA CYS A 252 -9.61 5.92 -3.11
C CYS A 252 -10.63 5.80 -4.28
N PRO A 253 -11.03 6.93 -4.88
CA PRO A 253 -11.97 6.91 -6.01
C PRO A 253 -11.28 6.36 -7.25
N SER A 254 -12.01 5.62 -8.05
CA SER A 254 -11.59 5.19 -9.38
C SER A 254 -12.82 5.05 -10.28
N ILE A 255 -12.59 5.17 -11.58
CA ILE A 255 -13.63 5.03 -12.61
C ILE A 255 -13.48 3.71 -13.38
N GLU A 256 -12.70 2.80 -12.89
CA GLU A 256 -12.41 1.50 -13.51
C GLU A 256 -13.65 0.64 -13.77
#